data_256dee9cb4a2d722baf0a38e001ca34b
#
_entry.id   256dee9cb4a2d722baf0a38e001ca34b
#
_cell.length_a   1.000
_cell.length_b   1.000
_cell.length_c   1.000
_cell.angle_alpha   90.00
_cell.angle_beta   90.00
_cell.angle_gamma   90.00
#
_symmetry.space_group_name_H-M   'P 1'
#
loop_
_entity.id
_entity.type
_entity.pdbx_description
1 polymer ?
#
loop_
_entity_poly.entity_id
_entity_poly.type
_entity_poly.pdbx_seq_one_letter_code
_entity_poly.pdbx_strand_id
1 'polypeptide(L)'
;RIPVMIAKIKTRVDFGGIVNYANDQKSKKKCATLLAHEGVCAISNKLIADSFCLQASMRPKVKSPVKHVSLAFSSQDISRFPDNEEGDALMVEIAKKWMEQMGIRNTQYIIARHHDTKHPHCHLVFNRIDNKGNLISDSNERIRNTKICRALTKEYGLYFAPKNSKARNKSRLRPYQLRKYNLRSATLDALAVSCSWNDFLGILKGQGIDMRFNRTDNSDKIRGIS
;
A
#
# COMPACT_ATOMS: atom_id res chain seq x y z
N ARG A 1 14.96 -1.89 1.62
CA ARG A 1 14.79 -1.06 0.41
C ARG A 1 13.33 -1.10 0.00
N ILE A 2 12.72 0.05 -0.22
CA ILE A 2 11.34 0.17 -0.73
C ILE A 2 11.42 0.03 -2.25
N PRO A 3 10.83 -1.03 -2.85
CA PRO A 3 10.99 -1.31 -4.28
C PRO A 3 10.17 -0.42 -5.22
N VAL A 4 9.18 0.26 -4.68
CA VAL A 4 8.26 1.22 -5.34
C VAL A 4 7.67 2.10 -4.26
N MET A 5 6.96 3.17 -4.59
CA MET A 5 6.11 3.85 -3.63
C MET A 5 5.19 2.85 -2.91
N ILE A 6 5.10 2.94 -1.61
CA ILE A 6 4.27 2.05 -0.78
C ILE A 6 3.30 2.89 0.05
N ALA A 7 2.02 2.53 0.01
CA ALA A 7 1.03 3.03 0.93
C ALA A 7 0.65 1.92 1.93
N LYS A 8 0.97 2.12 3.20
CA LYS A 8 0.59 1.21 4.28
C LYS A 8 -0.63 1.73 4.99
N ILE A 9 -1.76 1.08 4.79
CA ILE A 9 -3.06 1.49 5.31
C ILE A 9 -3.34 0.78 6.63
N LYS A 10 -3.79 1.53 7.63
CA LYS A 10 -4.24 1.00 8.93
C LYS A 10 -5.58 1.63 9.30
N THR A 11 -6.50 0.81 9.74
CA THR A 11 -7.77 1.27 10.33
C THR A 11 -7.58 1.52 11.82
N ARG A 12 -8.16 2.60 12.34
CA ARG A 12 -8.06 3.03 13.73
C ARG A 12 -9.43 3.42 14.27
N VAL A 13 -9.54 3.45 15.58
CA VAL A 13 -10.78 3.84 16.31
C VAL A 13 -10.68 5.30 16.75
N ASP A 14 -9.51 5.72 17.22
CA ASP A 14 -9.27 7.01 17.86
C ASP A 14 -8.55 7.99 16.91
N PHE A 15 -9.11 9.19 16.78
CA PHE A 15 -8.49 10.28 16.02
C PHE A 15 -7.40 10.99 16.83
N GLY A 16 -7.58 11.16 18.14
CA GLY A 16 -6.65 11.93 18.98
C GLY A 16 -5.25 11.35 18.97
N GLY A 17 -5.13 10.06 19.24
CA GLY A 17 -3.84 9.36 19.24
C GLY A 17 -3.17 9.36 17.88
N ILE A 18 -3.93 9.17 16.79
CA ILE A 18 -3.34 9.12 15.46
C ILE A 18 -2.96 10.49 14.90
N VAL A 19 -3.74 11.54 15.20
CA VAL A 19 -3.40 12.92 14.83
C VAL A 19 -2.14 13.36 15.56
N ASN A 20 -2.03 13.09 16.87
CA ASN A 20 -0.82 13.38 17.65
C ASN A 20 0.40 12.64 17.09
N TYR A 21 0.24 11.41 16.64
CA TYR A 21 1.33 10.66 16.02
C TYR A 21 1.71 11.20 14.64
N ALA A 22 0.73 11.49 13.79
CA ALA A 22 0.96 11.91 12.42
C ALA A 22 1.45 13.36 12.31
N ASN A 23 1.01 14.23 13.22
CA ASN A 23 1.35 15.65 13.26
C ASN A 23 2.16 16.00 14.53
N ASP A 24 3.17 15.17 14.85
CA ASP A 24 4.03 15.36 16.02
C ASP A 24 5.12 16.42 15.73
N GLN A 25 4.74 17.69 15.89
CA GLN A 25 5.63 18.85 15.68
C GLN A 25 6.61 19.07 16.84
N LYS A 26 6.40 18.43 18.00
CA LYS A 26 7.16 18.72 19.22
C LYS A 26 8.29 17.74 19.51
N SER A 27 8.27 16.57 18.91
CA SER A 27 9.30 15.56 19.14
C SER A 27 10.59 15.88 18.38
N LYS A 28 11.69 16.04 19.08
CA LYS A 28 13.02 16.18 18.45
C LYS A 28 13.41 14.98 17.58
N LYS A 29 12.77 13.82 17.79
CA LYS A 29 13.06 12.58 17.04
C LYS A 29 12.09 12.33 15.88
N LYS A 30 10.90 12.96 15.91
CA LYS A 30 9.82 12.72 14.93
C LYS A 30 9.23 14.02 14.43
N CYS A 31 10.07 15.03 14.21
CA CYS A 31 9.59 16.31 13.72
C CYS A 31 8.71 16.09 12.49
N ALA A 32 7.45 16.49 12.59
CA ALA A 32 6.49 16.43 11.50
C ALA A 32 6.12 17.83 11.04
N THR A 33 5.96 18.00 9.73
CA THR A 33 5.45 19.22 9.10
C THR A 33 4.08 18.95 8.53
N LEU A 34 3.05 19.68 8.97
CA LEU A 34 1.72 19.61 8.39
C LEU A 34 1.74 20.26 7.01
N LEU A 35 1.58 19.46 5.95
CA LEU A 35 1.67 19.92 4.57
C LEU A 35 0.33 20.36 4.00
N ALA A 36 -0.74 19.63 4.32
CA ALA A 36 -2.07 19.91 3.81
C ALA A 36 -3.15 19.39 4.75
N HIS A 37 -4.29 20.05 4.73
CA HIS A 37 -5.49 19.62 5.46
C HIS A 37 -6.74 20.08 4.72
N GLU A 38 -7.86 19.43 5.01
CA GLU A 38 -9.17 19.83 4.51
C GLU A 38 -10.27 19.46 5.51
N GLY A 39 -11.21 20.36 5.70
CA GLY A 39 -12.39 20.15 6.54
C GLY A 39 -12.11 20.06 8.04
N VAL A 40 -10.90 20.39 8.50
CA VAL A 40 -10.49 20.35 9.92
C VAL A 40 -9.95 21.70 10.39
N CYS A 41 -10.11 22.00 11.67
CA CYS A 41 -9.52 23.18 12.31
C CYS A 41 -8.05 22.88 12.68
N ALA A 42 -7.10 23.31 11.86
CA ALA A 42 -5.68 22.98 11.96
C ALA A 42 -4.87 23.80 12.97
N ILE A 43 -5.52 24.55 13.86
CA ILE A 43 -4.86 25.37 14.90
C ILE A 43 -4.11 24.50 15.92
N SER A 44 -4.66 23.33 16.26
CA SER A 44 -4.02 22.37 17.18
C SER A 44 -4.45 20.95 16.88
N ASN A 45 -3.62 19.97 17.29
CA ASN A 45 -3.95 18.54 17.13
C ASN A 45 -5.28 18.18 17.81
N LYS A 46 -5.60 18.83 18.94
CA LYS A 46 -6.87 18.63 19.62
C LYS A 46 -8.04 19.06 18.73
N LEU A 47 -7.98 20.26 18.15
CA LEU A 47 -9.04 20.77 17.28
C LEU A 47 -9.16 20.00 15.97
N ILE A 48 -8.05 19.51 15.41
CA ILE A 48 -8.07 18.57 14.28
C ILE A 48 -8.85 17.30 14.65
N ALA A 49 -8.52 16.70 15.80
CA ALA A 49 -9.19 15.47 16.27
C ALA A 49 -10.68 15.72 16.57
N ASP A 50 -11.01 16.83 17.21
CA ASP A 50 -12.39 17.23 17.49
C ASP A 50 -13.20 17.40 16.19
N SER A 51 -12.60 18.04 15.17
CA SER A 51 -13.20 18.18 13.84
C SER A 51 -13.52 16.83 13.19
N PHE A 52 -12.57 15.89 13.25
CA PHE A 52 -12.79 14.51 12.78
C PHE A 52 -13.89 13.79 13.54
N CYS A 53 -13.90 13.91 14.87
CA CYS A 53 -14.92 13.29 15.73
C CYS A 53 -16.32 13.83 15.42
N LEU A 54 -16.44 15.13 15.20
CA LEU A 54 -17.73 15.76 14.87
C LEU A 54 -18.30 15.16 13.56
N GLN A 55 -17.51 15.04 12.50
CA GLN A 55 -17.98 14.43 11.24
C GLN A 55 -18.27 12.93 11.43
N ALA A 56 -17.43 12.22 12.16
CA ALA A 56 -17.63 10.79 12.41
C ALA A 56 -18.95 10.52 13.21
N SER A 57 -19.41 11.47 14.02
CA SER A 57 -20.66 11.36 14.77
C SER A 57 -21.91 11.26 13.88
N MET A 58 -21.83 11.62 12.60
CA MET A 58 -22.90 11.38 11.63
C MET A 58 -23.19 9.88 11.43
N ARG A 59 -22.24 9.00 11.77
CA ARG A 59 -22.41 7.54 11.69
C ARG A 59 -21.88 6.82 12.93
N PRO A 60 -22.54 6.94 14.09
CA PRO A 60 -22.04 6.43 15.36
C PRO A 60 -21.90 4.89 15.41
N LYS A 61 -22.57 4.17 14.51
CA LYS A 61 -22.46 2.71 14.39
C LYS A 61 -21.13 2.26 13.75
N VAL A 62 -20.37 3.16 13.11
CA VAL A 62 -19.06 2.84 12.52
C VAL A 62 -18.00 2.86 13.60
N LYS A 63 -17.61 1.69 14.09
CA LYS A 63 -16.64 1.53 15.20
C LYS A 63 -15.22 2.00 14.88
N SER A 64 -14.84 2.09 13.62
CA SER A 64 -13.48 2.42 13.18
C SER A 64 -13.51 3.46 12.05
N PRO A 65 -13.81 4.72 12.37
CA PRO A 65 -13.99 5.79 11.40
C PRO A 65 -12.68 6.33 10.83
N VAL A 66 -11.54 5.98 11.40
CA VAL A 66 -10.23 6.56 11.06
C VAL A 66 -9.44 5.65 10.14
N LYS A 67 -8.90 6.20 9.06
CA LYS A 67 -7.81 5.58 8.29
C LYS A 67 -6.53 6.38 8.47
N HIS A 68 -5.47 5.66 8.73
CA HIS A 68 -4.11 6.16 8.76
C HIS A 68 -3.29 5.48 7.67
N VAL A 69 -2.67 6.26 6.83
CA VAL A 69 -1.85 5.79 5.71
C VAL A 69 -0.45 6.37 5.85
N SER A 70 0.56 5.52 5.74
CA SER A 70 1.94 5.95 5.58
C SER A 70 2.32 5.76 4.11
N LEU A 71 2.49 6.85 3.39
CA LEU A 71 3.04 6.88 2.03
C LEU A 71 4.56 7.02 2.13
N ALA A 72 5.29 6.02 1.66
CA ALA A 72 6.74 6.00 1.72
C ALA A 72 7.33 5.82 0.31
N PHE A 73 8.37 6.60 0.03
CA PHE A 73 9.10 6.61 -1.23
C PHE A 73 10.47 5.95 -1.07
N SER A 74 11.13 5.61 -2.17
CA SER A 74 12.47 5.04 -2.11
C SER A 74 13.50 6.07 -1.62
N SER A 75 14.54 5.60 -0.92
CA SER A 75 15.70 6.47 -0.63
C SER A 75 16.43 6.93 -1.90
N GLN A 76 16.18 6.30 -3.04
CA GLN A 76 16.71 6.75 -4.34
C GLN A 76 15.94 7.93 -4.92
N ASP A 77 14.75 8.19 -4.41
CA ASP A 77 13.92 9.33 -4.79
C ASP A 77 14.15 10.57 -3.89
N ILE A 78 15.12 10.54 -2.97
CA ILE A 78 15.34 11.61 -1.99
C ILE A 78 15.55 12.98 -2.66
N SER A 79 16.24 13.01 -3.81
CA SER A 79 16.45 14.24 -4.59
C SER A 79 15.17 14.79 -5.23
N ARG A 80 14.12 13.97 -5.34
CA ARG A 80 12.80 14.37 -5.85
C ARG A 80 11.94 14.99 -4.75
N PHE A 81 12.27 14.76 -3.50
CA PHE A 81 11.57 15.27 -2.32
C PHE A 81 12.52 16.08 -1.43
N PRO A 82 13.13 17.17 -1.95
CA PRO A 82 13.94 18.04 -1.13
C PRO A 82 13.12 18.57 0.06
N ASP A 83 13.83 19.00 1.11
CA ASP A 83 13.17 19.54 2.31
C ASP A 83 12.89 21.04 2.11
N ASN A 84 11.99 21.32 1.17
CA ASN A 84 11.55 22.65 0.77
C ASN A 84 10.12 22.59 0.20
N GLU A 85 9.57 23.74 -0.18
CA GLU A 85 8.22 23.87 -0.72
C GLU A 85 7.95 23.00 -1.97
N GLU A 86 8.94 22.83 -2.85
CA GLU A 86 8.78 22.00 -4.06
C GLU A 86 8.62 20.51 -3.72
N GLY A 87 9.46 20.00 -2.82
CA GLY A 87 9.39 18.62 -2.37
C GLY A 87 8.12 18.32 -1.59
N ASP A 88 7.67 19.28 -0.80
CA ASP A 88 6.41 19.20 -0.05
C ASP A 88 5.19 19.25 -0.97
N ALA A 89 5.19 20.14 -1.96
CA ALA A 89 4.12 20.23 -2.96
C ALA A 89 3.98 18.93 -3.77
N LEU A 90 5.09 18.36 -4.24
CA LEU A 90 5.09 17.08 -4.94
C LEU A 90 4.56 15.94 -4.05
N MET A 91 4.94 15.92 -2.79
CA MET A 91 4.46 14.91 -1.84
C MET A 91 2.95 15.00 -1.60
N VAL A 92 2.44 16.23 -1.45
CA VAL A 92 1.00 16.51 -1.32
C VAL A 92 0.25 16.11 -2.59
N GLU A 93 0.78 16.47 -3.75
CA GLU A 93 0.16 16.14 -5.05
C GLU A 93 0.00 14.61 -5.20
N ILE A 94 1.07 13.85 -4.98
CA ILE A 94 1.03 12.38 -5.06
C ILE A 94 0.06 11.80 -4.03
N ALA A 95 0.04 12.33 -2.80
CA ALA A 95 -0.87 11.87 -1.76
C ALA A 95 -2.34 12.12 -2.10
N LYS A 96 -2.68 13.31 -2.62
CA LYS A 96 -4.03 13.64 -3.07
C LYS A 96 -4.46 12.78 -4.25
N LYS A 97 -3.57 12.56 -5.22
CA LYS A 97 -3.86 11.71 -6.38
C LYS A 97 -4.05 10.25 -5.98
N TRP A 98 -3.27 9.77 -5.01
CA TRP A 98 -3.49 8.46 -4.40
C TRP A 98 -4.87 8.37 -3.73
N MET A 99 -5.27 9.38 -2.94
CA MET A 99 -6.61 9.44 -2.34
C MET A 99 -7.69 9.36 -3.40
N GLU A 100 -7.59 10.18 -4.43
CA GLU A 100 -8.58 10.24 -5.51
C GLU A 100 -8.75 8.89 -6.22
N GLN A 101 -7.64 8.24 -6.60
CA GLN A 101 -7.67 6.93 -7.25
C GLN A 101 -8.15 5.81 -6.32
N MET A 102 -7.94 5.96 -5.01
CA MET A 102 -8.52 5.07 -3.99
C MET A 102 -10.03 5.33 -3.76
N GLY A 103 -10.62 6.34 -4.40
CA GLY A 103 -12.02 6.73 -4.21
C GLY A 103 -12.26 7.46 -2.88
N ILE A 104 -11.22 8.02 -2.28
CA ILE A 104 -11.29 8.82 -1.05
C ILE A 104 -11.53 10.27 -1.49
N ARG A 105 -12.76 10.69 -1.46
CA ARG A 105 -13.21 12.01 -1.93
C ARG A 105 -14.20 12.60 -0.94
N ASN A 106 -14.33 13.94 -0.97
CA ASN A 106 -15.32 14.67 -0.19
C ASN A 106 -15.29 14.32 1.32
N THR A 107 -14.10 14.26 1.90
CA THR A 107 -13.91 13.94 3.32
C THR A 107 -12.79 14.75 3.93
N GLN A 108 -12.81 14.83 5.25
CA GLN A 108 -11.76 15.47 6.04
C GLN A 108 -10.46 14.67 5.96
N TYR A 109 -9.33 15.37 5.86
CA TYR A 109 -8.00 14.75 5.95
C TYR A 109 -6.93 15.72 6.45
N ILE A 110 -5.81 15.16 6.88
CA ILE A 110 -4.52 15.83 7.07
C ILE A 110 -3.42 15.04 6.36
N ILE A 111 -2.42 15.75 5.84
CA ILE A 111 -1.18 15.18 5.29
C ILE A 111 -0.02 15.83 6.02
N ALA A 112 0.83 15.03 6.67
CA ALA A 112 2.00 15.51 7.40
C ALA A 112 3.25 14.74 6.95
N ARG A 113 4.33 15.46 6.62
CA ARG A 113 5.64 14.92 6.31
C ARG A 113 6.39 14.61 7.60
N HIS A 114 7.08 13.47 7.64
CA HIS A 114 7.97 13.10 8.73
C HIS A 114 9.43 13.15 8.28
N HIS A 115 10.30 13.60 9.19
CA HIS A 115 11.74 13.78 8.94
C HIS A 115 12.60 12.76 9.74
N ASP A 116 11.99 11.72 10.31
CA ASP A 116 12.63 10.77 11.23
C ASP A 116 13.35 9.60 10.54
N THR A 117 13.26 9.48 9.22
CA THR A 117 13.87 8.39 8.47
C THR A 117 14.58 8.86 7.20
N LYS A 118 15.52 8.03 6.69
CA LYS A 118 16.21 8.27 5.40
C LYS A 118 15.30 8.15 4.17
N HIS A 119 14.09 7.63 4.34
CA HIS A 119 13.14 7.48 3.25
C HIS A 119 12.14 8.62 3.32
N PRO A 120 11.97 9.41 2.24
CA PRO A 120 10.92 10.39 2.18
C PRO A 120 9.57 9.73 2.43
N HIS A 121 8.77 10.27 3.35
CA HIS A 121 7.45 9.72 3.63
C HIS A 121 6.53 10.76 4.26
N CYS A 122 5.24 10.56 4.08
CA CYS A 122 4.22 11.33 4.77
C CYS A 122 3.16 10.42 5.38
N HIS A 123 2.49 10.96 6.36
CA HIS A 123 1.34 10.36 6.99
C HIS A 123 0.08 11.08 6.56
N LEU A 124 -0.88 10.31 6.06
CA LEU A 124 -2.21 10.76 5.72
C LEU A 124 -3.19 10.19 6.73
N VAL A 125 -3.97 11.04 7.38
CA VAL A 125 -5.09 10.64 8.23
C VAL A 125 -6.36 11.18 7.60
N PHE A 126 -7.37 10.34 7.42
CA PHE A 126 -8.65 10.78 6.88
C PHE A 126 -9.83 10.11 7.57
N ASN A 127 -10.97 10.79 7.51
CA ASN A 127 -12.23 10.28 8.00
C ASN A 127 -12.86 9.35 6.96
N ARG A 128 -13.29 8.16 7.38
CA ARG A 128 -14.03 7.23 6.52
C ARG A 128 -15.48 7.66 6.29
N ILE A 129 -15.99 8.56 7.10
CA ILE A 129 -17.30 9.16 6.90
C ILE A 129 -17.08 10.42 6.06
N ASP A 130 -17.72 10.50 4.91
CA ASP A 130 -17.63 11.66 4.03
C ASP A 130 -18.49 12.84 4.54
N ASN A 131 -18.38 14.00 3.90
CA ASN A 131 -19.12 15.20 4.29
C ASN A 131 -20.66 15.06 4.12
N LYS A 132 -21.13 13.99 3.48
CA LYS A 132 -22.56 13.64 3.32
C LYS A 132 -22.99 12.54 4.29
N GLY A 133 -22.10 12.08 5.19
CA GLY A 133 -22.37 10.99 6.12
C GLY A 133 -22.25 9.60 5.50
N ASN A 134 -21.74 9.43 4.29
CA ASN A 134 -21.55 8.10 3.70
C ASN A 134 -20.25 7.48 4.15
N LEU A 135 -20.24 6.14 4.26
CA LEU A 135 -19.02 5.39 4.57
C LEU A 135 -18.21 5.16 3.29
N ILE A 136 -16.99 5.66 3.27
CA ILE A 136 -16.03 5.41 2.18
C ILE A 136 -15.67 3.93 2.16
N SER A 137 -15.87 3.30 1.00
CA SER A 137 -15.65 1.85 0.82
C SER A 137 -14.17 1.48 0.89
N ASP A 138 -13.86 0.45 1.68
CA ASP A 138 -12.56 -0.19 1.75
C ASP A 138 -12.54 -1.58 1.06
N SER A 139 -13.53 -1.86 0.22
CA SER A 139 -13.59 -3.09 -0.57
C SER A 139 -12.37 -3.23 -1.46
N ASN A 140 -11.74 -4.41 -1.44
CA ASN A 140 -10.51 -4.71 -2.19
C ASN A 140 -9.37 -3.68 -2.01
N GLU A 141 -9.36 -2.95 -0.89
CA GLU A 141 -8.44 -1.86 -0.58
C GLU A 141 -6.97 -2.24 -0.86
N ARG A 142 -6.55 -3.43 -0.44
CA ARG A 142 -5.18 -3.91 -0.63
C ARG A 142 -4.79 -4.09 -2.10
N ILE A 143 -5.72 -4.62 -2.90
CA ILE A 143 -5.47 -4.87 -4.34
C ILE A 143 -5.44 -3.54 -5.09
N ARG A 144 -6.43 -2.65 -4.85
CA ARG A 144 -6.49 -1.31 -5.44
C ARG A 144 -5.24 -0.52 -5.10
N ASN A 145 -4.88 -0.45 -3.82
CA ASN A 145 -3.70 0.23 -3.33
C ASN A 145 -2.40 -0.22 -4.05
N THR A 146 -2.20 -1.53 -4.20
CA THR A 146 -1.00 -2.06 -4.89
C THR A 146 -0.95 -1.61 -6.36
N LYS A 147 -2.09 -1.62 -7.06
CA LYS A 147 -2.17 -1.18 -8.46
C LYS A 147 -1.90 0.33 -8.56
N ILE A 148 -2.53 1.12 -7.70
CA ILE A 148 -2.39 2.58 -7.68
C ILE A 148 -0.97 3.01 -7.35
N CYS A 149 -0.35 2.44 -6.32
CA CYS A 149 1.04 2.76 -5.98
C CYS A 149 2.00 2.48 -7.15
N ARG A 150 1.80 1.40 -7.90
CA ARG A 150 2.61 1.10 -9.09
C ARG A 150 2.36 2.09 -10.23
N ALA A 151 1.10 2.46 -10.46
CA ALA A 151 0.74 3.43 -11.49
C ALA A 151 1.37 4.79 -11.19
N LEU A 152 1.21 5.30 -9.97
CA LEU A 152 1.78 6.57 -9.55
C LEU A 152 3.32 6.54 -9.56
N THR A 153 3.96 5.44 -9.13
CA THR A 153 5.42 5.30 -9.24
C THR A 153 5.89 5.49 -10.69
N LYS A 154 5.17 4.91 -11.66
CA LYS A 154 5.50 5.05 -13.08
C LYS A 154 5.20 6.45 -13.60
N GLU A 155 4.05 7.00 -13.27
CA GLU A 155 3.58 8.31 -13.73
C GLU A 155 4.51 9.45 -13.30
N TYR A 156 4.96 9.41 -12.05
CA TYR A 156 5.87 10.42 -11.49
C TYR A 156 7.36 10.11 -11.74
N GLY A 157 7.69 9.08 -12.50
CA GLY A 157 9.09 8.69 -12.78
C GLY A 157 9.89 8.36 -11.52
N LEU A 158 9.22 7.86 -10.46
CA LEU A 158 9.86 7.45 -9.23
C LEU A 158 10.59 6.12 -9.39
N TYR A 159 11.52 5.84 -8.48
CA TYR A 159 12.32 4.63 -8.52
C TYR A 159 11.46 3.37 -8.50
N PHE A 160 11.68 2.56 -9.51
CA PHE A 160 11.05 1.25 -9.68
C PHE A 160 12.13 0.17 -9.51
N ALA A 161 12.15 -0.52 -8.37
CA ALA A 161 13.13 -1.57 -8.19
C ALA A 161 12.96 -2.66 -9.24
N PRO A 162 14.05 -3.08 -9.91
CA PRO A 162 14.01 -4.20 -10.83
C PRO A 162 13.42 -5.43 -10.11
N LYS A 163 12.62 -6.22 -10.83
CA LYS A 163 12.11 -7.49 -10.29
C LYS A 163 13.31 -8.34 -9.90
N ASN A 164 13.56 -8.48 -8.59
CA ASN A 164 14.56 -9.42 -8.12
C ASN A 164 14.07 -10.83 -8.47
N SER A 165 14.61 -11.40 -9.54
CA SER A 165 14.48 -12.82 -9.88
C SER A 165 15.25 -13.70 -8.88
N LYS A 166 16.22 -13.14 -8.16
CA LYS A 166 17.06 -13.87 -7.19
C LYS A 166 16.36 -14.02 -5.86
N ALA A 167 16.40 -15.22 -5.36
CA ALA A 167 15.85 -15.63 -4.09
C ALA A 167 16.29 -14.72 -2.94
N ARG A 168 15.31 -14.18 -2.22
CA ARG A 168 15.51 -13.79 -0.83
C ARG A 168 16.07 -14.99 -0.09
N ASN A 169 16.92 -14.74 0.90
CA ASN A 169 17.53 -15.78 1.73
C ASN A 169 16.48 -16.84 2.11
N LYS A 170 16.62 -18.05 1.52
CA LYS A 170 15.64 -19.15 1.65
C LYS A 170 15.43 -19.56 3.12
N SER A 171 16.46 -19.40 3.96
CA SER A 171 16.41 -19.73 5.39
C SER A 171 15.45 -18.87 6.21
N ARG A 172 15.02 -17.69 5.68
CA ARG A 172 14.07 -16.80 6.33
C ARG A 172 12.63 -16.94 5.83
N LEU A 173 12.39 -17.86 4.91
CA LEU A 173 11.05 -18.11 4.40
C LEU A 173 10.28 -19.03 5.35
N ARG A 174 9.00 -18.71 5.58
CA ARG A 174 8.08 -19.64 6.26
C ARG A 174 7.91 -20.91 5.42
N PRO A 175 7.64 -22.07 6.01
CA PRO A 175 7.56 -23.36 5.28
C PRO A 175 6.67 -23.31 4.03
N TYR A 176 5.50 -22.64 4.10
CA TYR A 176 4.61 -22.52 2.95
C TYR A 176 5.19 -21.62 1.84
N GLN A 177 5.94 -20.58 2.21
CA GLN A 177 6.60 -19.68 1.24
C GLN A 177 7.77 -20.39 0.56
N LEU A 178 8.51 -21.20 1.31
CA LEU A 178 9.60 -22.03 0.78
C LEU A 178 9.06 -23.06 -0.21
N ARG A 179 7.95 -23.76 0.13
CA ARG A 179 7.28 -24.69 -0.80
C ARG A 179 6.84 -24.00 -2.09
N LYS A 180 6.19 -22.84 -1.99
CA LYS A 180 5.78 -22.05 -3.16
C LYS A 180 6.97 -21.58 -4.00
N TYR A 181 8.08 -21.22 -3.34
CA TYR A 181 9.31 -20.83 -4.02
C TYR A 181 9.92 -22.02 -4.78
N ASN A 182 10.05 -23.18 -4.11
CA ASN A 182 10.61 -24.38 -4.72
C ASN A 182 9.75 -24.87 -5.89
N LEU A 183 8.42 -24.88 -5.72
CA LEU A 183 7.48 -25.22 -6.81
C LEU A 183 7.67 -24.31 -8.02
N ARG A 184 7.77 -22.98 -7.80
CA ARG A 184 8.02 -22.03 -8.89
C ARG A 184 9.36 -22.27 -9.58
N SER A 185 10.43 -22.53 -8.80
CA SER A 185 11.75 -22.79 -9.36
C SER A 185 11.71 -24.04 -10.23
N ALA A 186 11.21 -25.15 -9.68
CA ALA A 186 11.09 -26.43 -10.39
C ALA A 186 10.27 -26.29 -11.70
N THR A 187 9.15 -25.55 -11.64
CA THR A 187 8.32 -25.30 -12.83
C THR A 187 9.08 -24.50 -13.91
N LEU A 188 9.83 -23.47 -13.53
CA LEU A 188 10.61 -22.67 -14.46
C LEU A 188 11.78 -23.45 -15.05
N ASP A 189 12.46 -24.26 -14.21
CA ASP A 189 13.58 -25.08 -14.63
C ASP A 189 13.11 -26.19 -15.61
N ALA A 190 11.99 -26.84 -15.31
CA ALA A 190 11.35 -27.81 -16.20
C ALA A 190 10.94 -27.18 -17.53
N LEU A 191 10.34 -25.98 -17.48
CA LEU A 191 9.90 -25.27 -18.70
C LEU A 191 11.09 -24.87 -19.60
N ALA A 192 12.24 -24.56 -19.01
CA ALA A 192 13.42 -24.13 -19.75
C ALA A 192 14.07 -25.28 -20.57
N VAL A 193 13.85 -26.54 -20.16
CA VAL A 193 14.49 -27.71 -20.81
C VAL A 193 13.50 -28.61 -21.54
N SER A 194 12.18 -28.41 -21.34
CA SER A 194 11.17 -29.23 -22.01
C SER A 194 10.96 -28.82 -23.46
N CYS A 195 10.87 -29.81 -24.34
CA CYS A 195 10.58 -29.62 -25.77
C CYS A 195 9.09 -29.89 -26.10
N SER A 196 8.35 -30.50 -25.18
CA SER A 196 6.93 -30.82 -25.35
C SER A 196 6.20 -30.72 -24.03
N TRP A 197 4.85 -30.69 -24.10
CA TRP A 197 4.02 -30.68 -22.91
C TRP A 197 4.14 -31.97 -22.09
N ASN A 198 4.25 -33.13 -22.74
CA ASN A 198 4.44 -34.40 -22.08
C ASN A 198 5.81 -34.48 -21.38
N ASP A 199 6.84 -33.96 -22.01
CA ASP A 199 8.18 -33.87 -21.43
C ASP A 199 8.19 -32.97 -20.18
N PHE A 200 7.56 -31.81 -20.27
CA PHE A 200 7.38 -30.90 -19.14
C PHE A 200 6.71 -31.58 -17.95
N LEU A 201 5.59 -32.28 -18.20
CA LEU A 201 4.87 -33.02 -17.16
C LEU A 201 5.70 -34.16 -16.57
N GLY A 202 6.44 -34.87 -17.42
CA GLY A 202 7.36 -35.95 -17.00
C GLY A 202 8.45 -35.46 -16.06
N ILE A 203 9.09 -34.32 -16.41
CA ILE A 203 10.14 -33.69 -15.60
C ILE A 203 9.59 -33.28 -14.21
N LEU A 204 8.41 -32.63 -14.18
CA LEU A 204 7.77 -32.23 -12.92
C LEU A 204 7.41 -33.44 -12.07
N LYS A 205 6.85 -34.49 -12.68
CA LYS A 205 6.50 -35.73 -11.98
C LYS A 205 7.73 -36.42 -11.37
N GLY A 206 8.85 -36.42 -12.09
CA GLY A 206 10.14 -36.91 -11.60
C GLY A 206 10.65 -36.14 -10.37
N GLN A 207 10.21 -34.90 -10.18
CA GLN A 207 10.53 -34.07 -9.01
C GLN A 207 9.46 -34.13 -7.90
N GLY A 208 8.50 -35.08 -8.01
CA GLY A 208 7.42 -35.24 -7.05
C GLY A 208 6.32 -34.17 -7.15
N ILE A 209 6.24 -33.49 -8.28
CA ILE A 209 5.21 -32.47 -8.55
C ILE A 209 4.19 -33.05 -9.50
N ASP A 210 2.99 -33.32 -9.00
CA ASP A 210 1.86 -33.78 -9.80
C ASP A 210 0.96 -32.61 -10.19
N MET A 211 0.72 -32.45 -11.50
CA MET A 211 -0.07 -31.33 -12.03
C MET A 211 -1.44 -31.84 -12.44
N ARG A 212 -2.48 -31.28 -11.83
CA ARG A 212 -3.88 -31.62 -12.12
C ARG A 212 -4.55 -30.48 -12.87
N PHE A 213 -5.24 -30.83 -13.93
CA PHE A 213 -6.04 -29.89 -14.73
C PHE A 213 -7.49 -29.94 -14.27
N ASN A 214 -7.98 -28.81 -13.80
CA ASN A 214 -9.40 -28.65 -13.48
C ASN A 214 -10.13 -28.27 -14.77
N ARG A 215 -10.99 -29.16 -15.27
CA ARG A 215 -11.82 -28.93 -16.46
C ARG A 215 -13.20 -28.43 -16.05
N THR A 216 -13.90 -27.76 -16.96
CA THR A 216 -15.33 -27.44 -16.81
C THR A 216 -16.16 -28.64 -17.19
N ASP A 217 -17.25 -28.92 -16.44
CA ASP A 217 -18.08 -30.10 -16.55
C ASP A 217 -18.66 -30.38 -17.95
N ASN A 218 -18.64 -29.42 -18.88
CA ASN A 218 -19.20 -29.53 -20.24
C ASN A 218 -18.24 -29.08 -21.36
N SER A 219 -16.96 -28.93 -21.11
CA SER A 219 -16.01 -28.60 -22.18
C SER A 219 -14.59 -29.02 -21.83
N ASP A 220 -13.78 -29.34 -22.86
CA ASP A 220 -12.35 -29.64 -22.71
C ASP A 220 -11.50 -28.42 -22.30
N LYS A 221 -12.12 -27.29 -21.99
CA LYS A 221 -11.42 -26.09 -21.55
C LYS A 221 -10.87 -26.26 -20.14
N ILE A 222 -9.56 -26.07 -20.00
CA ILE A 222 -8.88 -26.04 -18.71
C ILE A 222 -9.29 -24.75 -17.99
N ARG A 223 -9.93 -24.88 -16.85
CA ARG A 223 -10.35 -23.77 -15.97
C ARG A 223 -9.24 -23.34 -15.01
N GLY A 224 -8.34 -24.24 -14.69
CA GLY A 224 -7.23 -24.00 -13.78
C GLY A 224 -6.31 -25.22 -13.65
N ILE A 225 -5.19 -25.00 -12.97
CA ILE A 225 -4.17 -26.01 -12.70
C ILE A 225 -3.95 -26.03 -11.18
N SER A 226 -3.90 -27.19 -10.60
CA SER A 226 -3.59 -27.43 -9.18
C SER A 226 -2.50 -28.50 -9.02
#